data_af3104f946552994e872fedd40f531b4
#
_entry.id   af3104f946552994e872fedd40f531b4
#
_cell.length_a   1.000
_cell.length_b   1.000
_cell.length_c   1.000
_cell.angle_alpha   90.00
_cell.angle_beta   90.00
_cell.angle_gamma   90.00
#
_symmetry.space_group_name_H-M   'P 1'
#
loop_
_entity.id
_entity.type
_entity.pdbx_description
1 polymer ?
#
loop_
_entity_poly.entity_id
_entity_poly.type
_entity_poly.pdbx_seq_one_letter_code
_entity_poly.pdbx_strand_id
1 'polypeptide(L)'
;MPRVLRTLLCALLLTALASSISAQFRLFGPRSPRPTPPPKQQMRKASAYISTQAPLKVNQSLLRQATADNVHVVVSLPKQRAYLMIGEQIVADSPISSGKAGHGTPSGNFSVMEKDPDHRSSIYGDFLDGSGRTVRSGISAKIDSAPSGTHYVGASMRWFMRLTGEGVGMHVGILPGYPASHGCIRMSSDGAKLFYDTVKVGTPVKVGDY
;
A
#
# COMPACT_ATOMS: atom_id res chain seq x y z
N MET A 1 67.32 -21.77 -52.74
CA MET A 1 67.46 -22.96 -53.60
C MET A 1 66.70 -24.09 -52.94
N PRO A 2 66.15 -25.02 -53.68
CA PRO A 2 65.06 -24.90 -54.67
C PRO A 2 63.86 -25.82 -54.33
N ARG A 3 62.76 -25.51 -54.96
CA ARG A 3 62.02 -26.39 -55.90
C ARG A 3 61.58 -27.75 -55.34
N VAL A 4 60.38 -28.25 -55.55
CA VAL A 4 59.48 -28.47 -56.69
C VAL A 4 58.17 -29.03 -56.14
N LEU A 5 57.03 -28.45 -56.42
CA LEU A 5 56.11 -28.75 -57.50
C LEU A 5 55.79 -30.24 -57.68
N ARG A 6 54.58 -30.62 -57.52
CA ARG A 6 53.73 -31.36 -58.47
C ARG A 6 52.42 -31.76 -57.93
N THR A 7 51.37 -31.03 -58.29
CA THR A 7 50.20 -31.53 -59.02
C THR A 7 49.97 -33.03 -58.99
N LEU A 8 48.86 -33.40 -58.44
CA LEU A 8 48.04 -34.53 -58.91
C LEU A 8 46.57 -34.20 -58.79
N LEU A 9 46.01 -34.04 -59.95
CA LEU A 9 44.63 -33.93 -60.31
C LEU A 9 43.98 -35.31 -60.04
N CYS A 10 42.93 -35.37 -59.23
CA CYS A 10 41.99 -36.47 -59.33
C CYS A 10 40.57 -35.87 -59.19
N ALA A 11 40.00 -35.81 -60.35
CA ALA A 11 38.58 -35.59 -60.50
C ALA A 11 37.82 -36.80 -59.93
N LEU A 12 36.92 -36.59 -59.04
CA LEU A 12 35.88 -37.56 -58.68
C LEU A 12 34.61 -36.86 -58.36
N LEU A 13 33.73 -36.87 -59.35
CA LEU A 13 32.27 -37.02 -59.28
C LEU A 13 31.49 -36.23 -58.18
N LEU A 14 30.91 -35.15 -58.69
CA LEU A 14 29.71 -34.58 -58.17
C LEU A 14 28.62 -35.66 -58.13
N THR A 15 28.21 -36.06 -56.92
CA THR A 15 26.85 -36.53 -56.68
C THR A 15 26.15 -35.47 -55.86
N ALA A 16 25.44 -34.62 -56.57
CA ALA A 16 24.49 -33.70 -55.97
C ALA A 16 23.34 -34.47 -55.37
N LEU A 17 23.41 -34.75 -54.10
CA LEU A 17 22.21 -35.09 -53.32
C LEU A 17 21.53 -33.80 -52.99
N ALA A 18 20.59 -33.43 -53.85
CA ALA A 18 19.60 -32.41 -53.57
C ALA A 18 18.71 -32.92 -52.43
N SER A 19 19.11 -32.69 -51.21
CA SER A 19 18.20 -32.80 -50.05
C SER A 19 17.21 -31.66 -50.16
N SER A 20 16.06 -31.96 -50.72
CA SER A 20 14.89 -31.09 -50.72
C SER A 20 14.47 -30.89 -49.23
N ILE A 21 14.93 -29.82 -48.63
CA ILE A 21 14.40 -29.32 -47.38
C ILE A 21 13.02 -28.80 -47.71
N SER A 22 12.02 -29.65 -47.61
CA SER A 22 10.63 -29.23 -47.56
C SER A 22 10.42 -28.49 -46.25
N ALA A 23 10.67 -27.17 -46.27
CA ALA A 23 10.20 -26.29 -45.25
C ALA A 23 8.67 -26.32 -45.28
N GLN A 24 8.07 -27.27 -44.57
CA GLN A 24 6.65 -27.24 -44.30
C GLN A 24 6.42 -26.09 -43.35
N PHE A 25 6.05 -24.95 -43.90
CA PHE A 25 5.41 -23.86 -43.17
C PHE A 25 4.11 -24.42 -42.56
N ARG A 26 4.16 -24.91 -41.33
CA ARG A 26 2.97 -25.16 -40.52
C ARG A 26 2.40 -23.84 -40.08
N LEU A 27 1.68 -23.14 -40.98
CA LEU A 27 0.98 -21.87 -40.71
C LEU A 27 -0.17 -22.06 -39.71
N PHE A 28 -0.58 -23.29 -39.39
CA PHE A 28 -1.65 -23.57 -38.44
C PHE A 28 -1.31 -24.80 -37.61
N GLY A 29 -0.42 -24.61 -36.61
CA GLY A 29 -0.36 -25.55 -35.49
C GLY A 29 -1.65 -25.43 -34.66
N PRO A 30 -2.11 -26.51 -33.98
CA PRO A 30 -3.24 -26.38 -33.07
C PRO A 30 -2.93 -25.28 -32.07
N ARG A 31 -3.75 -24.22 -32.07
CA ARG A 31 -3.62 -23.13 -31.09
C ARG A 31 -3.75 -23.76 -29.71
N SER A 32 -2.69 -23.67 -28.90
CA SER A 32 -2.78 -23.97 -27.48
C SER A 32 -4.03 -23.29 -26.90
N PRO A 33 -4.85 -23.98 -26.10
CA PRO A 33 -5.99 -23.35 -25.46
C PRO A 33 -5.50 -22.06 -24.78
N ARG A 34 -6.10 -20.92 -25.13
CA ARG A 34 -5.78 -19.65 -24.46
C ARG A 34 -6.07 -19.86 -22.97
N PRO A 35 -5.11 -19.55 -22.06
CA PRO A 35 -5.37 -19.67 -20.63
C PRO A 35 -6.68 -18.97 -20.31
N THR A 36 -7.60 -19.65 -19.68
CA THR A 36 -8.83 -19.02 -19.18
C THR A 36 -8.40 -17.90 -18.24
N PRO A 37 -8.87 -16.66 -18.45
CA PRO A 37 -8.57 -15.58 -17.53
C PRO A 37 -9.00 -16.02 -16.12
N PRO A 38 -8.19 -15.70 -15.09
CA PRO A 38 -8.56 -16.04 -13.72
C PRO A 38 -9.96 -15.47 -13.44
N PRO A 39 -10.78 -16.16 -12.63
CA PRO A 39 -12.11 -15.71 -12.28
C PRO A 39 -12.00 -14.26 -11.81
N LYS A 40 -12.80 -13.34 -12.38
CA LYS A 40 -12.87 -11.96 -11.91
C LYS A 40 -13.19 -12.02 -10.43
N GLN A 41 -12.22 -11.73 -9.56
CA GLN A 41 -12.49 -11.55 -8.15
C GLN A 41 -13.56 -10.46 -8.05
N GLN A 42 -14.76 -10.85 -7.61
CA GLN A 42 -15.80 -9.88 -7.31
C GLN A 42 -15.24 -8.94 -6.25
N MET A 43 -15.02 -7.69 -6.63
CA MET A 43 -14.65 -6.66 -5.67
C MET A 43 -15.78 -6.55 -4.66
N ARG A 44 -15.55 -7.03 -3.45
CA ARG A 44 -16.50 -6.86 -2.35
C ARG A 44 -16.68 -5.37 -2.10
N LYS A 45 -17.92 -4.93 -1.90
CA LYS A 45 -18.19 -3.52 -1.57
C LYS A 45 -17.42 -3.16 -0.30
N ALA A 46 -16.82 -1.98 -0.23
CA ALA A 46 -16.10 -1.50 0.96
C ALA A 46 -16.94 -1.64 2.24
N SER A 47 -18.25 -1.45 2.15
CA SER A 47 -19.21 -1.66 3.25
C SER A 47 -19.21 -3.08 3.82
N ALA A 48 -18.92 -4.11 3.01
CA ALA A 48 -18.87 -5.50 3.49
C ALA A 48 -17.64 -5.78 4.36
N TYR A 49 -16.57 -5.00 4.20
CA TYR A 49 -15.37 -5.11 5.04
C TYR A 49 -15.46 -4.27 6.30
N ILE A 50 -16.10 -3.10 6.24
CA ILE A 50 -16.32 -2.24 7.41
C ILE A 50 -17.20 -2.96 8.45
N SER A 51 -18.16 -3.77 8.01
CA SER A 51 -19.03 -4.54 8.89
C SER A 51 -18.36 -5.72 9.60
N THR A 52 -17.17 -6.13 9.19
CA THR A 52 -16.45 -7.28 9.78
C THR A 52 -15.54 -6.89 10.94
N GLN A 53 -15.16 -5.62 11.06
CA GLN A 53 -14.38 -5.14 12.20
C GLN A 53 -15.30 -4.73 13.36
N ALA A 54 -14.95 -5.18 14.58
CA ALA A 54 -15.63 -4.70 15.77
C ALA A 54 -15.50 -3.17 15.88
N PRO A 55 -16.58 -2.44 16.17
CA PRO A 55 -16.55 -0.98 16.24
C PRO A 55 -15.65 -0.48 17.39
N LEU A 56 -15.45 0.83 17.43
CA LEU A 56 -14.79 1.49 18.56
C LEU A 56 -15.51 1.14 19.88
N LYS A 57 -14.74 0.66 20.85
CA LYS A 57 -15.18 0.42 22.22
C LYS A 57 -14.48 1.38 23.16
N VAL A 58 -15.19 2.00 24.06
CA VAL A 58 -14.65 2.97 25.01
C VAL A 58 -15.10 2.63 26.44
N ASN A 59 -14.14 2.50 27.34
CA ASN A 59 -14.40 2.43 28.76
C ASN A 59 -14.54 3.86 29.30
N GLN A 60 -15.78 4.30 29.50
CA GLN A 60 -16.07 5.67 29.90
C GLN A 60 -15.53 6.02 31.29
N SER A 61 -15.41 5.06 32.20
CA SER A 61 -14.85 5.31 33.54
C SER A 61 -13.34 5.56 33.47
N LEU A 62 -12.62 4.79 32.67
CA LEU A 62 -11.19 5.00 32.43
C LEU A 62 -10.93 6.25 31.59
N LEU A 63 -11.80 6.54 30.62
CA LEU A 63 -11.63 7.75 29.80
C LEU A 63 -11.70 9.03 30.65
N ARG A 64 -12.56 9.07 31.67
CA ARG A 64 -12.60 10.22 32.63
C ARG A 64 -11.33 10.36 33.48
N GLN A 65 -10.51 9.31 33.58
CA GLN A 65 -9.25 9.30 34.31
C GLN A 65 -8.04 9.53 33.35
N ALA A 66 -8.29 9.40 32.03
CA ALA A 66 -7.26 9.56 31.02
C ALA A 66 -6.82 11.03 30.93
N THR A 67 -5.54 11.23 31.01
CA THR A 67 -4.86 12.51 30.77
C THR A 67 -3.75 12.32 29.76
N ALA A 68 -3.33 13.38 29.11
CA ALA A 68 -2.24 13.30 28.16
C ALA A 68 -0.89 12.81 28.77
N ASP A 69 -0.79 12.81 30.09
CA ASP A 69 0.43 12.41 30.83
C ASP A 69 0.42 10.94 31.26
N ASN A 70 -0.75 10.31 31.39
CA ASN A 70 -0.86 8.95 31.89
C ASN A 70 -1.27 7.92 30.82
N VAL A 71 -1.45 8.35 29.57
CA VAL A 71 -1.84 7.47 28.47
C VAL A 71 -0.68 7.08 27.57
N HIS A 72 -0.81 5.93 26.94
CA HIS A 72 0.02 5.49 25.83
C HIS A 72 -0.84 4.73 24.81
N VAL A 73 -0.28 4.50 23.62
CA VAL A 73 -0.98 3.80 22.52
C VAL A 73 -0.25 2.49 22.20
N VAL A 74 -1.02 1.42 22.04
CA VAL A 74 -0.53 0.14 21.51
C VAL A 74 -1.27 -0.18 20.23
N VAL A 75 -0.54 -0.46 19.14
CA VAL A 75 -1.10 -0.82 17.84
C VAL A 75 -0.74 -2.28 17.54
N SER A 76 -1.76 -3.12 17.43
CA SER A 76 -1.63 -4.51 17.00
C SER A 76 -1.86 -4.63 15.51
N LEU A 77 -0.80 -4.94 14.76
CA LEU A 77 -0.87 -5.11 13.31
C LEU A 77 -1.67 -6.36 12.91
N PRO A 78 -1.49 -7.54 13.53
CA PRO A 78 -2.26 -8.72 13.15
C PRO A 78 -3.74 -8.61 13.51
N LYS A 79 -4.07 -7.97 14.64
CA LYS A 79 -5.47 -7.78 15.06
C LYS A 79 -6.14 -6.60 14.33
N GLN A 80 -5.38 -5.74 13.66
CA GLN A 80 -5.85 -4.48 13.07
C GLN A 80 -6.62 -3.63 14.08
N ARG A 81 -5.99 -3.43 15.26
CA ARG A 81 -6.54 -2.67 16.38
C ARG A 81 -5.52 -1.67 16.92
N ALA A 82 -6.02 -0.53 17.38
CA ALA A 82 -5.27 0.41 18.21
C ALA A 82 -5.93 0.56 19.57
N TYR A 83 -5.13 0.49 20.60
CA TYR A 83 -5.57 0.58 21.99
C TYR A 83 -5.01 1.86 22.61
N LEU A 84 -5.88 2.69 23.17
CA LEU A 84 -5.50 3.76 24.09
C LEU A 84 -5.49 3.16 25.49
N MET A 85 -4.41 3.34 26.24
CA MET A 85 -4.21 2.63 27.50
C MET A 85 -3.76 3.55 28.64
N ILE A 86 -4.14 3.20 29.87
CA ILE A 86 -3.57 3.70 31.13
C ILE A 86 -2.94 2.49 31.82
N GLY A 87 -1.61 2.45 31.97
CA GLY A 87 -0.92 1.23 32.41
C GLY A 87 -1.32 0.04 31.52
N GLU A 88 -1.84 -1.04 32.12
CA GLU A 88 -2.31 -2.21 31.37
C GLU A 88 -3.82 -2.19 31.04
N GLN A 89 -4.52 -1.13 31.40
CA GLN A 89 -5.97 -1.02 31.23
C GLN A 89 -6.33 -0.35 29.89
N ILE A 90 -7.25 -0.97 29.15
CA ILE A 90 -7.72 -0.45 27.87
C ILE A 90 -8.79 0.61 28.10
N VAL A 91 -8.48 1.86 27.77
CA VAL A 91 -9.39 3.01 27.75
C VAL A 91 -10.27 2.97 26.51
N ALA A 92 -9.64 2.74 25.35
CA ALA A 92 -10.35 2.61 24.08
C ALA A 92 -9.71 1.55 23.19
N ASP A 93 -10.54 0.81 22.46
CA ASP A 93 -10.19 -0.21 21.50
C ASP A 93 -10.81 0.14 20.15
N SER A 94 -9.98 0.61 19.20
CA SER A 94 -10.38 1.14 17.90
C SER A 94 -9.97 0.22 16.77
N PRO A 95 -10.85 -0.04 15.77
CA PRO A 95 -10.43 -0.66 14.52
C PRO A 95 -9.48 0.24 13.76
N ILE A 96 -8.54 -0.37 13.05
CA ILE A 96 -7.59 0.33 12.17
C ILE A 96 -7.48 -0.36 10.82
N SER A 97 -6.80 0.30 9.87
CA SER A 97 -6.25 -0.31 8.67
C SER A 97 -4.81 0.16 8.50
N SER A 98 -3.87 -0.74 8.73
CA SER A 98 -2.42 -0.49 8.61
C SER A 98 -1.93 -0.57 7.17
N GLY A 99 -0.62 -0.45 6.97
CA GLY A 99 0.05 -0.56 5.67
C GLY A 99 -0.14 -1.92 5.01
N LYS A 100 -0.45 -1.92 3.72
CA LYS A 100 -0.58 -3.12 2.88
C LYS A 100 0.79 -3.74 2.58
N ALA A 101 0.81 -4.95 2.02
CA ALA A 101 2.02 -5.60 1.52
C ALA A 101 2.82 -4.66 0.58
N GLY A 102 4.13 -4.57 0.76
CA GLY A 102 5.01 -3.64 0.05
C GLY A 102 4.99 -2.19 0.57
N HIS A 103 4.09 -1.85 1.48
CA HIS A 103 3.96 -0.54 2.13
C HIS A 103 3.60 -0.72 3.62
N GLY A 104 4.28 -1.63 4.30
CA GLY A 104 3.99 -1.98 5.69
C GLY A 104 4.11 -0.80 6.65
N THR A 105 3.28 -0.78 7.67
CA THR A 105 3.47 0.11 8.83
C THR A 105 4.70 -0.38 9.61
N PRO A 106 5.67 0.49 9.92
CA PRO A 106 6.85 0.09 10.68
C PRO A 106 6.47 -0.34 12.10
N SER A 107 7.05 -1.47 12.54
CA SER A 107 6.96 -1.93 13.93
C SER A 107 8.05 -1.29 14.78
N GLY A 108 7.78 -1.07 16.06
CA GLY A 108 8.74 -0.52 17.01
C GLY A 108 8.10 0.36 18.07
N ASN A 109 8.93 1.10 18.77
CA ASN A 109 8.53 2.09 19.75
C ASN A 109 8.68 3.49 19.16
N PHE A 110 7.60 4.22 19.17
CA PHE A 110 7.49 5.59 18.65
C PHE A 110 6.95 6.51 19.72
N SER A 111 6.88 7.79 19.39
CA SER A 111 6.09 8.77 20.12
C SER A 111 5.33 9.64 19.12
N VAL A 112 4.25 10.25 19.58
CA VAL A 112 3.58 11.29 18.78
C VAL A 112 4.53 12.46 18.60
N MET A 113 4.98 12.71 17.38
CA MET A 113 5.94 13.77 17.04
C MET A 113 5.25 15.11 16.72
N GLU A 114 4.05 15.03 16.17
CA GLU A 114 3.27 16.16 15.70
C GLU A 114 1.79 15.82 15.73
N LYS A 115 0.95 16.83 15.92
CA LYS A 115 -0.51 16.73 15.82
C LYS A 115 -1.04 17.82 14.89
N ASP A 116 -1.79 17.41 13.86
CA ASP A 116 -2.38 18.31 12.88
C ASP A 116 -3.85 17.90 12.63
N PRO A 117 -4.84 18.75 12.99
CA PRO A 117 -6.25 18.38 12.87
C PRO A 117 -6.73 18.28 11.42
N ASP A 118 -6.10 19.00 10.50
CA ASP A 118 -6.53 19.12 9.10
C ASP A 118 -5.46 18.71 8.08
N HIS A 119 -4.55 17.85 8.50
CA HIS A 119 -3.43 17.37 7.69
C HIS A 119 -3.86 16.84 6.32
N ARG A 120 -3.04 17.16 5.32
CA ARG A 120 -3.17 16.59 3.97
C ARG A 120 -1.87 15.95 3.54
N SER A 121 -1.98 14.81 2.85
CA SER A 121 -0.81 14.12 2.32
C SER A 121 -0.08 14.97 1.29
N SER A 122 1.24 15.06 1.40
CA SER A 122 2.12 15.67 0.38
C SER A 122 2.45 14.72 -0.77
N ILE A 123 2.12 13.41 -0.64
CA ILE A 123 2.51 12.37 -1.59
C ILE A 123 1.30 11.78 -2.30
N TYR A 124 0.23 11.47 -1.57
CA TYR A 124 -0.95 10.78 -2.11
C TYR A 124 -2.15 11.71 -2.17
N GLY A 125 -2.84 11.73 -3.29
CA GLY A 125 -3.97 12.64 -3.49
C GLY A 125 -4.61 12.50 -4.86
N ASP A 126 -5.14 13.61 -5.35
CA ASP A 126 -5.85 13.69 -6.62
C ASP A 126 -5.35 14.88 -7.44
N PHE A 127 -5.49 14.81 -8.76
CA PHE A 127 -5.39 15.97 -9.63
C PHE A 127 -6.78 16.54 -9.92
N LEU A 128 -6.98 17.82 -9.58
CA LEU A 128 -8.22 18.56 -9.79
C LEU A 128 -8.04 19.63 -10.88
N ASP A 129 -9.09 19.88 -11.66
CA ASP A 129 -9.16 21.01 -12.61
C ASP A 129 -9.44 22.34 -11.91
N GLY A 130 -9.43 23.44 -12.66
CA GLY A 130 -9.69 24.78 -12.14
C GLY A 130 -11.09 25.00 -11.55
N SER A 131 -12.04 24.09 -11.80
CA SER A 131 -13.38 24.07 -11.20
C SER A 131 -13.47 23.24 -9.91
N GLY A 132 -12.36 22.60 -9.50
CA GLY A 132 -12.32 21.72 -8.34
C GLY A 132 -12.82 20.29 -8.60
N ARG A 133 -13.05 19.92 -9.86
CA ARG A 133 -13.46 18.56 -10.23
C ARG A 133 -12.24 17.65 -10.32
N THR A 134 -12.34 16.45 -9.73
CA THR A 134 -11.28 15.44 -9.82
C THR A 134 -11.15 14.92 -11.26
N VAL A 135 -9.97 15.11 -11.85
CA VAL A 135 -9.58 14.62 -13.17
C VAL A 135 -8.91 13.26 -13.05
N ARG A 136 -8.06 13.07 -12.04
CA ARG A 136 -7.39 11.80 -11.76
C ARG A 136 -7.23 11.62 -10.26
N SER A 137 -7.69 10.48 -9.73
CA SER A 137 -7.66 10.18 -8.31
C SER A 137 -6.65 9.08 -7.96
N GLY A 138 -6.28 9.01 -6.67
CA GLY A 138 -5.41 7.96 -6.13
C GLY A 138 -4.00 8.01 -6.69
N ILE A 139 -3.50 9.20 -7.01
CA ILE A 139 -2.18 9.43 -7.58
C ILE A 139 -1.10 9.53 -6.49
N SER A 140 0.15 9.33 -6.92
CA SER A 140 1.33 9.66 -6.14
C SER A 140 2.07 10.84 -6.79
N ALA A 141 2.17 11.95 -6.09
CA ALA A 141 2.88 13.13 -6.57
C ALA A 141 4.39 12.89 -6.85
N LYS A 142 4.93 11.75 -6.40
CA LYS A 142 6.34 11.37 -6.67
C LYS A 142 6.53 10.73 -8.04
N ILE A 143 5.51 10.09 -8.59
CA ILE A 143 5.62 9.29 -9.82
C ILE A 143 4.62 9.65 -10.91
N ASP A 144 3.52 10.31 -10.55
CA ASP A 144 2.48 10.70 -11.50
C ASP A 144 2.65 12.15 -11.94
N SER A 145 2.59 12.38 -13.26
CA SER A 145 2.60 13.72 -13.81
C SER A 145 1.20 14.33 -13.83
N ALA A 146 1.11 15.61 -13.53
CA ALA A 146 -0.15 16.34 -13.56
C ALA A 146 -0.65 16.52 -15.01
N PRO A 147 -1.90 16.14 -15.32
CA PRO A 147 -2.55 16.51 -16.57
C PRO A 147 -2.58 18.03 -16.76
N SER A 148 -2.55 18.49 -18.02
CA SER A 148 -2.59 19.92 -18.31
C SER A 148 -3.84 20.58 -17.69
N GLY A 149 -3.66 21.76 -17.08
CA GLY A 149 -4.74 22.51 -16.43
C GLY A 149 -5.21 21.94 -15.09
N THR A 150 -4.45 21.00 -14.49
CA THR A 150 -4.77 20.47 -13.16
C THR A 150 -3.73 20.86 -12.11
N HIS A 151 -4.15 20.80 -10.84
CA HIS A 151 -3.28 20.95 -9.69
C HIS A 151 -3.45 19.77 -8.72
N TYR A 152 -2.43 19.51 -7.93
CA TYR A 152 -2.44 18.46 -6.92
C TYR A 152 -3.21 18.89 -5.67
N VAL A 153 -4.07 18.01 -5.17
CA VAL A 153 -4.73 18.15 -3.87
C VAL A 153 -4.47 16.88 -3.05
N GLY A 154 -3.76 17.04 -1.94
CA GLY A 154 -3.42 15.95 -1.05
C GLY A 154 -4.65 15.30 -0.41
N ALA A 155 -4.62 13.97 -0.27
CA ALA A 155 -5.65 13.23 0.44
C ALA A 155 -5.80 13.75 1.88
N SER A 156 -7.06 13.92 2.33
CA SER A 156 -7.34 14.36 3.70
C SER A 156 -6.92 13.28 4.70
N MET A 157 -6.18 13.70 5.72
CA MET A 157 -5.67 12.87 6.82
C MET A 157 -6.02 13.53 8.17
N ARG A 158 -7.29 13.81 8.37
CA ARG A 158 -7.76 14.53 9.58
C ARG A 158 -7.37 13.83 10.88
N TRP A 159 -7.15 14.63 11.92
CA TRP A 159 -6.70 14.17 13.25
C TRP A 159 -5.36 13.42 13.16
N PHE A 160 -4.45 13.96 12.37
CA PHE A 160 -3.15 13.35 12.13
C PHE A 160 -2.26 13.42 13.37
N MET A 161 -1.71 12.27 13.73
CA MET A 161 -0.71 12.10 14.79
C MET A 161 0.52 11.46 14.16
N ARG A 162 1.57 12.23 13.90
CA ARG A 162 2.81 11.78 13.26
C ARG A 162 3.60 10.86 14.17
N LEU A 163 4.10 9.75 13.66
CA LEU A 163 4.93 8.78 14.39
C LEU A 163 6.37 8.71 13.87
N THR A 164 6.61 9.02 12.59
CA THR A 164 7.95 8.93 11.99
C THR A 164 8.30 10.16 11.17
N GLY A 165 9.61 10.39 10.98
CA GLY A 165 10.11 11.48 10.13
C GLY A 165 9.71 11.35 8.66
N GLU A 166 9.48 10.11 8.18
CA GLU A 166 9.05 9.80 6.82
C GLU A 166 7.55 10.06 6.59
N GLY A 167 6.82 10.47 7.63
CA GLY A 167 5.42 10.87 7.52
C GLY A 167 4.41 9.77 7.80
N VAL A 168 4.83 8.64 8.40
CA VAL A 168 3.88 7.66 8.91
C VAL A 168 3.20 8.21 10.16
N GLY A 169 1.88 8.07 10.23
CA GLY A 169 1.09 8.53 11.37
C GLY A 169 -0.25 7.83 11.46
N MET A 170 -1.02 8.19 12.49
CA MET A 170 -2.39 7.74 12.73
C MET A 170 -3.34 8.85 12.29
N HIS A 171 -4.43 8.53 11.59
CA HIS A 171 -5.38 9.53 11.08
C HIS A 171 -6.71 8.91 10.65
N VAL A 172 -7.71 9.73 10.38
CA VAL A 172 -8.99 9.29 9.79
C VAL A 172 -8.76 8.68 8.41
N GLY A 173 -9.36 7.52 8.15
CA GLY A 173 -9.32 6.89 6.83
C GLY A 173 -10.30 5.75 6.65
N ILE A 174 -10.36 5.22 5.44
CA ILE A 174 -11.22 4.09 5.09
C ILE A 174 -10.68 2.82 5.76
N LEU A 175 -11.58 2.09 6.43
CA LEU A 175 -11.33 0.83 7.11
C LEU A 175 -11.97 -0.32 6.34
N PRO A 176 -11.26 -0.97 5.41
CA PRO A 176 -11.81 -2.08 4.63
C PRO A 176 -11.82 -3.41 5.38
N GLY A 177 -11.30 -3.46 6.62
CA GLY A 177 -11.20 -4.67 7.43
C GLY A 177 -9.87 -5.44 7.27
N TYR A 178 -8.93 -4.89 6.53
CA TYR A 178 -7.60 -5.46 6.29
C TYR A 178 -6.56 -4.34 6.09
N PRO A 179 -5.24 -4.64 6.13
CA PRO A 179 -4.19 -3.68 5.81
C PRO A 179 -4.32 -3.15 4.37
N ALA A 180 -4.54 -1.83 4.21
CA ALA A 180 -4.81 -1.22 2.90
C ALA A 180 -4.16 0.15 2.70
N SER A 181 -3.42 0.68 3.67
CA SER A 181 -2.76 1.98 3.57
C SER A 181 -1.40 1.88 2.86
N HIS A 182 -0.74 3.01 2.69
CA HIS A 182 0.64 3.09 2.21
C HIS A 182 1.65 3.34 3.35
N GLY A 183 1.36 2.78 4.53
CA GLY A 183 2.21 2.86 5.72
C GLY A 183 1.53 3.49 6.93
N CYS A 184 0.66 4.48 6.75
CA CYS A 184 -0.09 5.10 7.84
C CYS A 184 -1.11 4.15 8.48
N ILE A 185 -1.54 4.48 9.68
CA ILE A 185 -2.56 3.75 10.44
C ILE A 185 -3.87 4.51 10.31
N ARG A 186 -4.77 4.01 9.47
CA ARG A 186 -6.10 4.59 9.28
C ARG A 186 -7.01 4.19 10.44
N MET A 187 -7.84 5.11 10.90
CA MET A 187 -8.80 4.94 11.99
C MET A 187 -10.19 5.44 11.56
N SER A 188 -11.25 5.03 12.26
CA SER A 188 -12.55 5.67 12.13
C SER A 188 -12.47 7.15 12.57
N SER A 189 -13.41 7.98 12.11
CA SER A 189 -13.47 9.39 12.51
C SER A 189 -13.50 9.55 14.02
N ASP A 190 -14.40 8.79 14.70
CA ASP A 190 -14.55 8.85 16.15
C ASP A 190 -13.32 8.33 16.89
N GLY A 191 -12.72 7.23 16.39
CA GLY A 191 -11.50 6.68 16.95
C GLY A 191 -10.33 7.64 16.83
N ALA A 192 -10.07 8.17 15.63
CA ALA A 192 -8.98 9.11 15.41
C ALA A 192 -9.15 10.39 16.27
N LYS A 193 -10.38 10.93 16.32
CA LYS A 193 -10.66 12.10 17.14
C LYS A 193 -10.44 11.84 18.64
N LEU A 194 -10.94 10.71 19.15
CA LEU A 194 -10.76 10.33 20.55
C LEU A 194 -9.27 10.23 20.93
N PHE A 195 -8.49 9.52 20.10
CA PHE A 195 -7.04 9.41 20.33
C PHE A 195 -6.36 10.77 20.23
N TYR A 196 -6.66 11.53 19.18
CA TYR A 196 -6.10 12.86 18.97
C TYR A 196 -6.36 13.78 20.17
N ASP A 197 -7.58 13.82 20.69
CA ASP A 197 -7.95 14.70 21.82
C ASP A 197 -7.28 14.27 23.14
N THR A 198 -6.96 12.97 23.28
CA THR A 198 -6.45 12.42 24.55
C THR A 198 -4.92 12.43 24.60
N VAL A 199 -4.21 12.23 23.47
CA VAL A 199 -2.75 12.19 23.44
C VAL A 199 -2.14 13.57 23.22
N LYS A 200 -0.87 13.74 23.61
CA LYS A 200 -0.04 14.92 23.32
C LYS A 200 1.19 14.54 22.50
N VAL A 201 1.92 15.54 22.02
CA VAL A 201 3.27 15.35 21.49
C VAL A 201 4.14 14.73 22.60
N GLY A 202 4.87 13.68 22.27
CA GLY A 202 5.65 12.87 23.21
C GLY A 202 4.91 11.65 23.78
N THR A 203 3.59 11.52 23.60
CA THR A 203 2.86 10.31 24.04
C THR A 203 3.46 9.06 23.41
N PRO A 204 3.83 8.02 24.21
CA PRO A 204 4.41 6.77 23.67
C PRO A 204 3.42 6.00 22.80
N VAL A 205 3.92 5.45 21.69
CA VAL A 205 3.16 4.61 20.76
C VAL A 205 3.99 3.37 20.45
N LYS A 206 3.45 2.20 20.75
CA LYS A 206 4.08 0.90 20.46
C LYS A 206 3.33 0.23 19.31
N VAL A 207 4.04 -0.14 18.26
CA VAL A 207 3.47 -0.79 17.05
C VAL A 207 4.10 -2.16 16.86
N GLY A 208 3.30 -3.20 16.68
CA GLY A 208 3.83 -4.55 16.47
C GLY A 208 2.78 -5.65 16.50
N ASP A 209 3.25 -6.87 16.77
CA ASP A 209 2.46 -8.11 16.74
C ASP A 209 1.98 -8.45 18.18
N TYR A 210 1.04 -7.68 18.70
CA TYR A 210 0.54 -7.82 20.09
C TYR A 210 -0.85 -8.43 20.18
#